data_cee0c1df1689e3a31833ab42b0bd6113
#
_entry.id   cee0c1df1689e3a31833ab42b0bd6113
#
_cell.length_a   1.000
_cell.length_b   1.000
_cell.length_c   1.000
_cell.angle_alpha   90.00
_cell.angle_beta   90.00
_cell.angle_gamma   90.00
#
_symmetry.space_group_name_H-M   'P 1'
#
loop_
_entity.id
_entity.type
_entity.pdbx_description
1 polymer ?
#
loop_
_entity_poly.entity_id
_entity_poly.type
_entity_poly.pdbx_seq_one_letter_code
_entity_poly.pdbx_strand_id
1 'polypeptide(L)'
;VTISGVSKGSAEQPVNVELAEYPGKPYKPNKSMRRVLVSVWGADSTAYVGRRLTLFGNPGVVYGGKAVGGIEISEMSHLGKPKTLALTETRGRKRNFTVTPLAELPARNFLQEANAAGDNIDALRTLYTAAQQAGEPADTLAAIKALATPTEGQ
;
A
#
# COMPACT_ATOMS: atom_id res chain seq x y z
N VAL A 1 -1.89 -4.09 1.75
CA VAL A 1 -1.78 -3.90 0.29
C VAL A 1 -1.16 -2.57 -0.04
N THR A 2 -0.49 -2.48 -1.17
CA THR A 2 0.16 -1.29 -1.71
C THR A 2 -0.59 -0.77 -2.93
N ILE A 3 -0.83 0.53 -3.00
CA ILE A 3 -1.52 1.16 -4.13
C ILE A 3 -0.52 1.35 -5.27
N SER A 4 -0.81 0.77 -6.43
CA SER A 4 -0.03 0.94 -7.67
C SER A 4 -0.62 1.99 -8.62
N GLY A 5 -1.89 2.34 -8.44
CA GLY A 5 -2.57 3.34 -9.25
C GLY A 5 -3.98 3.64 -8.77
N VAL A 6 -4.55 4.71 -9.28
CA VAL A 6 -5.97 5.04 -9.08
C VAL A 6 -6.56 5.42 -10.43
N SER A 7 -7.68 4.78 -10.79
CA SER A 7 -8.34 5.01 -12.06
C SER A 7 -9.84 5.28 -11.90
N LYS A 8 -10.46 5.82 -12.94
CA LYS A 8 -11.90 6.04 -12.98
C LYS A 8 -12.62 4.71 -13.15
N GLY A 9 -13.59 4.46 -12.31
CA GLY A 9 -14.44 3.28 -12.37
C GLY A 9 -15.79 3.53 -13.08
N SER A 10 -16.80 2.75 -12.72
CA SER A 10 -18.16 2.87 -13.22
C SER A 10 -18.95 3.99 -12.51
N ALA A 11 -20.16 4.30 -13.01
CA ALA A 11 -21.06 5.26 -12.38
C ALA A 11 -21.42 4.87 -10.93
N GLU A 12 -21.57 3.59 -10.65
CA GLU A 12 -21.89 3.07 -9.30
C GLU A 12 -20.66 3.03 -8.38
N GLN A 13 -19.51 2.68 -8.94
CA GLN A 13 -18.23 2.59 -8.25
C GLN A 13 -17.18 3.43 -8.97
N PRO A 14 -17.20 4.76 -8.75
CA PRO A 14 -16.46 5.72 -9.60
C PRO A 14 -14.94 5.71 -9.42
N VAL A 15 -14.41 4.97 -8.47
CA VAL A 15 -12.97 4.90 -8.18
C VAL A 15 -12.51 3.45 -8.12
N ASN A 16 -11.49 3.13 -8.88
CA ASN A 16 -10.72 1.91 -8.76
C ASN A 16 -9.36 2.26 -8.12
N VAL A 17 -9.00 1.55 -7.08
CA VAL A 17 -7.69 1.61 -6.44
C VAL A 17 -6.94 0.34 -6.84
N GLU A 18 -5.98 0.48 -7.74
CA GLU A 18 -5.17 -0.64 -8.23
C GLU A 18 -4.19 -1.07 -7.13
N LEU A 19 -4.05 -2.37 -6.95
CA LEU A 19 -3.24 -2.97 -5.89
C LEU A 19 -2.07 -3.73 -6.50
N ALA A 20 -0.87 -3.46 -6.01
CA ALA A 20 0.34 -4.11 -6.51
C ALA A 20 0.32 -5.63 -6.28
N GLU A 21 -0.23 -6.07 -5.15
CA GLU A 21 -0.32 -7.48 -4.76
C GLU A 21 -1.44 -8.24 -5.50
N TYR A 22 -2.38 -7.51 -6.13
CA TYR A 22 -3.54 -8.08 -6.83
C TYR A 22 -3.77 -7.45 -8.21
N PRO A 23 -2.86 -7.65 -9.17
CA PRO A 23 -3.01 -7.10 -10.52
C PRO A 23 -4.35 -7.49 -11.17
N GLY A 24 -5.04 -6.54 -11.76
CA GLY A 24 -6.34 -6.75 -12.40
C GLY A 24 -7.54 -6.92 -11.47
N LYS A 25 -7.32 -6.82 -10.14
CA LYS A 25 -8.36 -6.88 -9.11
C LYS A 25 -8.35 -5.62 -8.24
N PRO A 26 -8.80 -4.47 -8.76
CA PRO A 26 -8.77 -3.23 -8.00
C PRO A 26 -9.70 -3.26 -6.80
N TYR A 27 -9.29 -2.61 -5.73
CA TYR A 27 -10.18 -2.28 -4.63
C TYR A 27 -11.13 -1.17 -5.08
N LYS A 28 -12.43 -1.40 -4.92
CA LYS A 28 -13.47 -0.43 -5.27
C LYS A 28 -14.12 0.12 -4.00
N PRO A 29 -13.58 1.22 -3.45
CA PRO A 29 -14.06 1.77 -2.19
C PRO A 29 -15.50 2.26 -2.31
N ASN A 30 -16.34 1.89 -1.35
CA ASN A 30 -17.68 2.45 -1.19
C ASN A 30 -17.60 3.95 -0.82
N LYS A 31 -18.73 4.65 -0.82
CA LYS A 31 -18.78 6.09 -0.54
C LYS A 31 -18.12 6.49 0.78
N SER A 32 -18.29 5.68 1.82
CA SER A 32 -17.69 5.91 3.13
C SER A 32 -16.17 5.78 3.09
N MET A 33 -15.67 4.75 2.43
CA MET A 33 -14.23 4.52 2.30
C MET A 33 -13.55 5.55 1.40
N ARG A 34 -14.22 6.05 0.36
CA ARG A 34 -13.69 7.20 -0.41
C ARG A 34 -13.54 8.45 0.45
N ARG A 35 -14.49 8.71 1.37
CA ARG A 35 -14.36 9.82 2.33
C ARG A 35 -13.20 9.62 3.30
N VAL A 36 -12.95 8.38 3.73
CA VAL A 36 -11.79 8.03 4.56
C VAL A 36 -10.49 8.36 3.81
N LEU A 37 -10.33 7.88 2.58
CA LEU A 37 -9.17 8.15 1.75
C LEU A 37 -8.89 9.65 1.59
N VAL A 38 -9.91 10.41 1.19
CA VAL A 38 -9.80 11.87 1.02
C VAL A 38 -9.50 12.58 2.35
N SER A 39 -10.12 12.17 3.45
CA SER A 39 -9.90 12.77 4.75
C SER A 39 -8.48 12.56 5.29
N VAL A 40 -7.87 11.42 4.98
CA VAL A 40 -6.52 11.08 5.46
C VAL A 40 -5.45 11.59 4.49
N TRP A 41 -5.62 11.37 3.20
CA TRP A 41 -4.58 11.63 2.19
C TRP A 41 -4.86 12.82 1.27
N GLY A 42 -6.04 13.44 1.36
CA GLY A 42 -6.44 14.54 0.49
C GLY A 42 -7.19 14.08 -0.75
N ALA A 43 -7.64 15.07 -1.56
CA ALA A 43 -8.45 14.81 -2.75
C ALA A 43 -7.62 14.39 -3.98
N ASP A 44 -6.31 14.66 -3.97
CA ASP A 44 -5.43 14.30 -5.06
C ASP A 44 -5.09 12.80 -5.01
N SER A 45 -5.73 12.04 -5.87
CA SER A 45 -5.53 10.58 -5.95
C SER A 45 -4.15 10.17 -6.48
N THR A 46 -3.41 11.06 -7.13
CA THR A 46 -2.04 10.76 -7.61
C THR A 46 -1.10 10.55 -6.43
N ALA A 47 -1.35 11.24 -5.32
CA ALA A 47 -0.60 11.09 -4.08
C ALA A 47 -0.82 9.75 -3.36
N TYR A 48 -1.77 8.93 -3.82
CA TYR A 48 -2.05 7.63 -3.18
C TYR A 48 -1.10 6.53 -3.65
N VAL A 49 -0.49 6.69 -4.82
CA VAL A 49 0.45 5.70 -5.37
C VAL A 49 1.63 5.48 -4.43
N GLY A 50 1.97 4.22 -4.18
CA GLY A 50 2.99 3.81 -3.23
C GLY A 50 2.53 3.77 -1.76
N ARG A 51 1.38 4.34 -1.42
CA ARG A 51 0.82 4.25 -0.06
C ARG A 51 0.18 2.91 0.18
N ARG A 52 0.09 2.54 1.46
CA ARG A 52 -0.38 1.23 1.89
C ARG A 52 -1.65 1.30 2.71
N LEU A 53 -2.46 0.26 2.60
CA LEU A 53 -3.72 0.06 3.33
C LEU A 53 -3.76 -1.33 3.94
N THR A 54 -4.42 -1.46 5.10
CA THR A 54 -4.96 -2.73 5.56
C THR A 54 -6.45 -2.76 5.27
N LEU A 55 -6.86 -3.76 4.49
CA LEU A 55 -8.25 -3.98 4.09
C LEU A 55 -8.82 -5.17 4.85
N PHE A 56 -10.09 -5.09 5.25
CA PHE A 56 -10.79 -6.19 5.89
C PHE A 56 -12.22 -6.32 5.38
N GLY A 57 -12.75 -7.54 5.41
CA GLY A 57 -14.13 -7.82 5.07
C GLY A 57 -15.05 -7.49 6.26
N ASN A 58 -16.01 -6.59 6.06
CA ASN A 58 -17.03 -6.27 7.04
C ASN A 58 -18.39 -6.79 6.58
N PRO A 59 -18.92 -7.88 7.18
CA PRO A 59 -20.22 -8.42 6.82
C PRO A 59 -21.40 -7.51 7.16
N GLY A 60 -21.21 -6.54 8.05
CA GLY A 60 -22.22 -5.58 8.49
C GLY A 60 -22.45 -4.41 7.54
N VAL A 61 -21.77 -4.34 6.40
CA VAL A 61 -22.03 -3.28 5.40
C VAL A 61 -23.41 -3.49 4.78
N VAL A 62 -24.26 -2.46 4.89
CA VAL A 62 -25.64 -2.47 4.42
C VAL A 62 -25.79 -1.66 3.14
N TYR A 63 -26.49 -2.22 2.15
CA TYR A 63 -26.93 -1.51 0.94
C TYR A 63 -28.39 -1.84 0.66
N GLY A 64 -29.20 -0.80 0.41
CA GLY A 64 -30.65 -0.98 0.17
C GLY A 64 -31.41 -1.66 1.32
N GLY A 65 -30.95 -1.49 2.57
CA GLY A 65 -31.56 -2.11 3.76
C GLY A 65 -31.16 -3.57 4.00
N LYS A 66 -30.30 -4.16 3.15
CA LYS A 66 -29.81 -5.53 3.29
C LYS A 66 -28.31 -5.53 3.62
N ALA A 67 -27.88 -6.44 4.50
CA ALA A 67 -26.47 -6.67 4.75
C ALA A 67 -25.88 -7.40 3.53
N VAL A 68 -25.02 -6.69 2.81
CA VAL A 68 -24.36 -7.20 1.58
C VAL A 68 -22.89 -7.51 1.80
N GLY A 69 -22.35 -7.09 2.94
CA GLY A 69 -20.93 -7.12 3.19
C GLY A 69 -20.17 -6.06 2.38
N GLY A 70 -18.92 -5.88 2.71
CA GLY A 70 -18.05 -4.94 1.99
C GLY A 70 -16.63 -4.99 2.52
N ILE A 71 -15.73 -4.38 1.76
CA ILE A 71 -14.32 -4.23 2.15
C ILE A 71 -14.12 -2.82 2.70
N GLU A 72 -13.64 -2.74 3.94
CA GLU A 72 -13.35 -1.49 4.63
C GLU A 72 -11.85 -1.38 4.96
N ILE A 73 -11.40 -0.16 5.25
CA ILE A 73 -10.00 0.16 5.57
C ILE A 73 -9.86 0.22 7.09
N SER A 74 -8.95 -0.55 7.68
CA SER A 74 -8.62 -0.50 9.11
C SER A 74 -7.43 0.37 9.41
N GLU A 75 -6.39 0.32 8.56
CA GLU A 75 -5.14 1.03 8.76
C GLU A 75 -4.68 1.71 7.48
N MET A 76 -3.97 2.82 7.64
CA MET A 76 -3.44 3.61 6.52
C MET A 76 -2.01 4.07 6.80
N SER A 77 -1.12 3.95 5.82
CA SER A 77 0.21 4.56 5.89
C SER A 77 0.13 6.08 5.84
N HIS A 78 1.20 6.78 6.20
CA HIS A 78 1.26 8.25 6.22
C HIS A 78 0.18 8.87 7.11
N LEU A 79 -0.20 8.18 8.17
CA LEU A 79 -1.12 8.64 9.21
C LEU A 79 -0.36 8.64 10.54
N GLY A 80 -0.09 9.82 11.10
CA GLY A 80 0.74 9.94 12.32
C GLY A 80 0.03 9.52 13.61
N LYS A 81 -1.30 9.52 13.63
CA LYS A 81 -2.14 9.14 14.79
C LYS A 81 -3.50 8.65 14.32
N PRO A 82 -4.21 7.84 15.14
CA PRO A 82 -5.56 7.40 14.81
C PRO A 82 -6.48 8.56 14.45
N LYS A 83 -7.31 8.38 13.41
CA LYS A 83 -8.26 9.38 12.95
C LYS A 83 -9.67 8.82 12.96
N THR A 84 -10.55 9.48 13.70
CA THR A 84 -11.97 9.13 13.76
C THR A 84 -12.80 10.07 12.90
N LEU A 85 -13.68 9.50 12.08
CA LEU A 85 -14.54 10.18 11.15
C LEU A 85 -15.99 9.85 11.44
N ALA A 86 -16.86 10.83 11.43
CA ALA A 86 -18.30 10.62 11.50
C ALA A 86 -18.83 10.31 10.08
N LEU A 87 -18.94 9.04 9.75
CA LEU A 87 -19.46 8.59 8.45
C LEU A 87 -20.97 8.45 8.49
N THR A 88 -21.64 8.85 7.42
CA THR A 88 -23.09 8.66 7.28
C THR A 88 -23.37 7.19 6.98
N GLU A 89 -24.09 6.52 7.87
CA GLU A 89 -24.53 5.14 7.70
C GLU A 89 -25.87 5.08 6.96
N THR A 90 -26.83 5.86 7.43
CA THR A 90 -28.13 6.07 6.79
C THR A 90 -28.52 7.54 6.90
N ARG A 91 -29.62 7.95 6.25
CA ARG A 91 -30.12 9.34 6.34
C ARG A 91 -30.40 9.69 7.81
N GLY A 92 -29.66 10.67 8.34
CA GLY A 92 -29.78 11.11 9.73
C GLY A 92 -28.98 10.33 10.76
N ARG A 93 -28.36 9.19 10.41
CA ARG A 93 -27.53 8.40 11.32
C ARG A 93 -26.07 8.39 10.90
N LYS A 94 -25.20 8.79 11.82
CA LYS A 94 -23.75 8.77 11.65
C LYS A 94 -23.13 7.66 12.51
N ARG A 95 -22.10 7.02 11.98
CA ARG A 95 -21.26 6.05 12.67
C ARG A 95 -19.85 6.63 12.81
N ASN A 96 -19.28 6.57 14.00
CA ASN A 96 -17.87 6.85 14.17
C ASN A 96 -17.05 5.71 13.57
N PHE A 97 -16.13 6.08 12.70
CA PHE A 97 -15.22 5.14 12.03
C PHE A 97 -13.79 5.58 12.28
N THR A 98 -13.00 4.73 12.87
CA THR A 98 -11.61 5.03 13.20
C THR A 98 -10.67 4.24 12.31
N VAL A 99 -9.73 4.95 11.69
CA VAL A 99 -8.57 4.34 11.02
C VAL A 99 -7.33 4.59 11.87
N THR A 100 -6.47 3.59 11.93
CA THR A 100 -5.22 3.64 12.68
C THR A 100 -4.01 3.76 11.76
N PRO A 101 -2.87 4.27 12.25
CA PRO A 101 -1.64 4.26 11.49
C PRO A 101 -1.22 2.83 11.16
N LEU A 102 -0.95 2.58 9.87
CA LEU A 102 -0.30 1.35 9.45
C LEU A 102 1.19 1.48 9.77
N ALA A 103 1.72 0.55 10.54
CA ALA A 103 3.15 0.50 10.81
C ALA A 103 3.94 0.51 9.50
N GLU A 104 4.95 1.36 9.41
CA GLU A 104 5.87 1.31 8.30
C GLU A 104 6.58 -0.04 8.30
N LEU A 105 6.71 -0.64 7.11
CA LEU A 105 7.60 -1.78 6.99
C LEU A 105 9.00 -1.28 7.37
N PRO A 106 9.76 -2.02 8.18
CA PRO A 106 11.16 -1.68 8.39
C PRO A 106 11.79 -1.48 7.03
N ALA A 107 12.50 -0.37 6.86
CA ALA A 107 13.20 -0.09 5.62
C ALA A 107 14.04 -1.32 5.28
N ARG A 108 13.85 -1.87 4.09
CA ARG A 108 14.58 -3.04 3.64
C ARG A 108 16.05 -2.67 3.56
N ASN A 109 16.88 -3.39 4.28
CA ASN A 109 18.32 -3.13 4.27
C ASN A 109 18.98 -3.98 3.20
N PHE A 110 19.03 -3.47 1.98
CA PHE A 110 19.59 -4.18 0.84
C PHE A 110 21.06 -4.55 1.01
N LEU A 111 21.85 -3.75 1.75
CA LEU A 111 23.25 -4.08 2.06
C LEU A 111 23.35 -5.27 3.01
N GLN A 112 22.49 -5.33 4.02
CA GLN A 112 22.46 -6.46 4.95
C GLN A 112 22.02 -7.75 4.22
N GLU A 113 21.02 -7.65 3.36
CA GLU A 113 20.56 -8.79 2.55
C GLU A 113 21.65 -9.24 1.56
N ALA A 114 22.38 -8.31 0.94
CA ALA A 114 23.47 -8.63 0.03
C ALA A 114 24.64 -9.32 0.75
N ASN A 115 25.01 -8.84 1.94
CA ASN A 115 26.02 -9.52 2.77
C ASN A 115 25.57 -10.92 3.20
N ALA A 116 24.29 -11.11 3.51
CA ALA A 116 23.73 -12.41 3.85
C ALA A 116 23.65 -13.38 2.65
N ALA A 117 23.53 -12.85 1.42
CA ALA A 117 23.56 -13.63 0.18
C ALA A 117 24.96 -14.20 -0.12
N GLY A 118 26.02 -13.62 0.47
CA GLY A 118 27.39 -14.07 0.29
C GLY A 118 27.78 -14.11 -1.20
N ASP A 119 28.31 -15.27 -1.65
CA ASP A 119 28.78 -15.47 -3.02
C ASP A 119 27.67 -15.86 -4.01
N ASN A 120 26.41 -15.80 -3.61
CA ASN A 120 25.29 -16.14 -4.49
C ASN A 120 25.03 -15.01 -5.49
N ILE A 121 25.67 -15.07 -6.64
CA ILE A 121 25.63 -14.03 -7.69
C ILE A 121 24.21 -13.79 -8.19
N ASP A 122 23.36 -14.81 -8.31
CA ASP A 122 21.99 -14.64 -8.81
C ASP A 122 21.10 -13.93 -7.77
N ALA A 123 21.29 -14.24 -6.49
CA ALA A 123 20.64 -13.52 -5.41
C ALA A 123 21.08 -12.05 -5.37
N LEU A 124 22.38 -11.77 -5.51
CA LEU A 124 22.93 -10.42 -5.56
C LEU A 124 22.42 -9.59 -6.75
N ARG A 125 22.28 -10.20 -7.93
CA ARG A 125 21.68 -9.56 -9.11
C ARG A 125 20.22 -9.20 -8.89
N THR A 126 19.46 -10.11 -8.28
CA THR A 126 18.06 -9.90 -7.92
C THR A 126 17.92 -8.77 -6.91
N LEU A 127 18.78 -8.75 -5.88
CA LEU A 127 18.84 -7.68 -4.89
C LEU A 127 19.22 -6.33 -5.48
N TYR A 128 20.18 -6.29 -6.40
CA TYR A 128 20.58 -5.07 -7.10
C TYR A 128 19.40 -4.46 -7.87
N THR A 129 18.68 -5.29 -8.63
CA THR A 129 17.49 -4.85 -9.38
C THR A 129 16.40 -4.33 -8.47
N ALA A 130 16.15 -5.03 -7.35
CA ALA A 130 15.15 -4.61 -6.36
C ALA A 130 15.55 -3.29 -5.67
N ALA A 131 16.83 -3.12 -5.32
CA ALA A 131 17.36 -1.89 -4.74
C ALA A 131 17.25 -0.70 -5.71
N GLN A 132 17.53 -0.93 -7.00
CA GLN A 132 17.39 0.08 -8.04
C GLN A 132 15.93 0.52 -8.20
N GLN A 133 14.98 -0.44 -8.20
CA GLN A 133 13.55 -0.14 -8.28
C GLN A 133 13.03 0.57 -7.01
N ALA A 134 13.63 0.30 -5.86
CA ALA A 134 13.32 0.98 -4.60
C ALA A 134 13.89 2.40 -4.51
N GLY A 135 14.74 2.81 -5.46
CA GLY A 135 15.37 4.13 -5.47
C GLY A 135 16.52 4.26 -4.47
N GLU A 136 17.20 3.18 -4.15
CA GLU A 136 18.36 3.20 -3.25
C GLU A 136 19.48 4.08 -3.79
N PRO A 137 20.27 4.72 -2.90
CA PRO A 137 21.40 5.57 -3.29
C PRO A 137 22.44 4.81 -4.12
N ALA A 138 23.16 5.56 -4.97
CA ALA A 138 24.19 5.00 -5.85
C ALA A 138 25.27 4.21 -5.08
N ASP A 139 25.62 4.65 -3.87
CA ASP A 139 26.60 3.99 -3.01
C ASP A 139 26.12 2.58 -2.57
N THR A 140 24.85 2.44 -2.22
CA THR A 140 24.24 1.15 -1.90
C THR A 140 24.27 0.21 -3.11
N LEU A 141 23.90 0.72 -4.28
CA LEU A 141 23.90 -0.04 -5.53
C LEU A 141 25.33 -0.48 -5.92
N ALA A 142 26.31 0.40 -5.76
CA ALA A 142 27.71 0.09 -6.01
C ALA A 142 28.24 -0.98 -5.07
N ALA A 143 27.89 -0.94 -3.79
CA ALA A 143 28.30 -1.93 -2.80
C ALA A 143 27.71 -3.34 -3.11
N ILE A 144 26.43 -3.42 -3.47
CA ILE A 144 25.78 -4.69 -3.89
C ILE A 144 26.45 -5.24 -5.15
N LYS A 145 26.76 -4.35 -6.11
CA LYS A 145 27.44 -4.74 -7.35
C LYS A 145 28.86 -5.26 -7.10
N ALA A 146 29.58 -4.64 -6.17
CA ALA A 146 30.92 -5.09 -5.80
C ALA A 146 30.93 -6.51 -5.23
N LEU A 147 29.93 -6.85 -4.41
CA LEU A 147 29.75 -8.22 -3.89
C LEU A 147 29.41 -9.25 -4.99
N ALA A 148 28.73 -8.81 -6.06
CA ALA A 148 28.39 -9.65 -7.21
C ALA A 148 29.54 -9.85 -8.21
N THR A 149 30.65 -9.15 -8.04
CA THR A 149 31.83 -9.30 -8.92
C THR A 149 32.76 -10.34 -8.31
N PRO A 150 33.01 -11.47 -8.95
CA PRO A 150 33.96 -12.46 -8.44
C PRO A 150 35.31 -11.78 -8.23
N THR A 151 35.86 -11.85 -7.03
CA THR A 151 37.26 -11.50 -6.80
C THR A 151 38.06 -12.55 -7.57
N GLU A 152 38.62 -12.18 -8.73
CA GLU A 152 39.62 -13.02 -9.38
C GLU A 152 40.74 -13.20 -8.36
N GLY A 153 40.80 -14.43 -7.84
CA GLY A 153 41.76 -14.81 -6.83
C GLY A 153 43.20 -14.79 -7.39
N GLN A 154 44.08 -14.31 -6.55
CA GLN A 154 45.50 -14.60 -6.65
C GLN A 154 45.76 -16.10 -6.52
#